data_a02b3b3f36ccf1e508036d269b6bb5c5
#
_entry.id   a02b3b3f36ccf1e508036d269b6bb5c5
#
_cell.length_a   1.000
_cell.length_b   1.000
_cell.length_c   1.000
_cell.angle_alpha   90.00
_cell.angle_beta   90.00
_cell.angle_gamma   90.00
#
_symmetry.space_group_name_H-M   'P 1'
#
loop_
_entity.id
_entity.type
_entity.pdbx_description
1 polymer ?
#
loop_
_entity_poly.entity_id
_entity_poly.type
_entity_poly.pdbx_seq_one_letter_code
_entity_poly.pdbx_strand_id
1 'polypeptide(L)'
;MARGERASWSSRSASPPPPYSQAINGGHRGERTPLISRSDPKNPKTHQDFPGLEDIVRVIFGFALWALLFTGSGYLGFLLLSYIKLHFGPPPVYSVAIIGAGPAGIAAAYQLKSSSPEQFDITIFETAPRVGGQLVLTNSNGGLVFPHDDPLQDPITAEDATGSALLYTNPLFTKDSERILRDRVVFTQLDSHEVKYYSGERSVTETTRPYDKTPTWSWLGLIWRYGAAVWQAGGMVRDGNLRDKITKAPLSPDVKSIMESLGVVELAQEWAVNQLGHRGIGGSYCTEVLEPQIRRTLGHRVQEVNSLAMLMATAQEDMENSFSGGDLAERLEHVLHTLDVDLRTETKVTGLKYAFIDKNHPAWLVQQERKGGTTSPQYAAFDKVILATYNEDLVRQAMFGIREYDKDAEEMTESVSGLFKPAYITFFTSTKQSETWHGAEQFLFLDTNDKESFYSSVHEFAFVRAIPSMRDSDGRPKLEYLYRLLSDVDVTEHLRQDPAITWMHQKRIENAYPFLLPVNRFPQFKVPGHSLWWTSVINTVGNTIDLNWLAGKSVGQDVIRDVQTRQNRH
;
A
#
# COMPACT_ATOMS: atom_id res chain seq x y z
N MET A 1 -19.77 -49.19 -33.36
CA MET A 1 -20.77 -49.46 -32.33
C MET A 1 -20.19 -48.99 -31.01
N ALA A 2 -20.53 -47.81 -30.59
CA ALA A 2 -20.34 -47.29 -29.23
C ALA A 2 -21.35 -46.17 -29.01
N ARG A 3 -22.20 -46.31 -28.04
CA ARG A 3 -23.30 -45.43 -27.69
C ARG A 3 -22.74 -44.18 -26.98
N GLY A 4 -23.20 -43.01 -27.46
CA GLY A 4 -22.99 -41.76 -26.78
C GLY A 4 -23.96 -41.55 -25.64
N GLU A 5 -23.48 -41.11 -24.50
CA GLU A 5 -24.29 -40.55 -23.42
C GLU A 5 -24.20 -39.03 -23.49
N ARG A 6 -25.35 -38.39 -23.71
CA ARG A 6 -25.52 -36.93 -23.62
C ARG A 6 -25.81 -36.59 -22.15
N ALA A 7 -24.95 -35.88 -21.51
CA ALA A 7 -25.25 -35.21 -20.25
C ALA A 7 -26.08 -33.94 -20.53
N SER A 8 -27.33 -33.92 -20.02
CA SER A 8 -28.22 -32.77 -20.07
C SER A 8 -27.90 -31.81 -18.93
N TRP A 9 -27.53 -30.59 -19.26
CA TRP A 9 -27.40 -29.48 -18.31
C TRP A 9 -28.76 -28.88 -18.06
N SER A 10 -29.32 -29.07 -16.85
CA SER A 10 -30.52 -28.37 -16.39
C SER A 10 -30.13 -26.99 -15.86
N SER A 11 -30.59 -25.98 -16.55
CA SER A 11 -30.56 -24.59 -16.08
C SER A 11 -31.45 -24.44 -14.85
N ARG A 12 -30.87 -24.21 -13.68
CA ARG A 12 -31.59 -23.71 -12.50
C ARG A 12 -31.68 -22.20 -12.59
N SER A 13 -32.89 -21.70 -12.84
CA SER A 13 -33.26 -20.32 -12.70
C SER A 13 -33.18 -19.90 -11.23
N ALA A 14 -32.33 -18.94 -10.92
CA ALA A 14 -32.29 -18.29 -9.62
C ALA A 14 -33.50 -17.36 -9.46
N SER A 15 -34.27 -17.55 -8.38
CA SER A 15 -35.38 -16.70 -7.98
C SER A 15 -34.83 -15.39 -7.36
N PRO A 16 -35.46 -14.24 -7.59
CA PRO A 16 -35.04 -12.99 -6.97
C PRO A 16 -35.38 -12.97 -5.46
N PRO A 17 -34.60 -12.24 -4.64
CA PRO A 17 -34.87 -12.12 -3.21
C PRO A 17 -36.11 -11.27 -2.93
N PRO A 18 -36.82 -11.52 -1.80
CA PRO A 18 -38.04 -10.80 -1.44
C PRO A 18 -37.75 -9.38 -0.98
N PRO A 19 -38.70 -8.44 -1.14
CA PRO A 19 -38.55 -7.05 -0.73
C PRO A 19 -38.59 -6.91 0.79
N TYR A 20 -37.72 -6.09 1.33
CA TYR A 20 -37.69 -5.70 2.73
C TYR A 20 -38.95 -4.90 3.10
N SER A 21 -39.76 -5.44 4.01
CA SER A 21 -40.84 -4.73 4.67
C SER A 21 -40.28 -3.83 5.77
N GLN A 22 -40.56 -2.54 5.66
CA GLN A 22 -40.32 -1.55 6.72
C GLN A 22 -41.27 -1.83 7.89
N ALA A 23 -40.72 -2.17 9.05
CA ALA A 23 -41.47 -2.18 10.30
C ALA A 23 -41.48 -0.78 10.91
N ILE A 24 -42.61 -0.13 10.88
CA ILE A 24 -42.89 1.12 11.59
C ILE A 24 -43.21 0.75 13.04
N ASN A 25 -42.33 1.05 13.97
CA ASN A 25 -42.62 0.99 15.41
C ASN A 25 -43.20 2.32 15.87
N GLY A 26 -44.51 2.35 16.09
CA GLY A 26 -45.22 3.42 16.80
C GLY A 26 -44.96 3.35 18.30
N GLY A 27 -44.24 4.30 18.83
CA GLY A 27 -44.07 4.49 20.27
C GLY A 27 -45.21 5.35 20.84
N HIS A 28 -46.01 4.76 21.68
CA HIS A 28 -47.04 5.46 22.50
C HIS A 28 -46.35 6.42 23.50
N ARG A 29 -46.64 7.70 23.35
CA ARG A 29 -46.45 8.71 24.38
C ARG A 29 -47.68 8.73 25.27
N GLY A 30 -47.58 8.29 26.51
CA GLY A 30 -48.59 8.51 27.55
C GLY A 30 -48.50 9.93 28.09
N GLU A 31 -49.49 10.72 27.82
CA GLU A 31 -49.76 12.00 28.49
C GLU A 31 -50.26 11.72 29.92
N ARG A 32 -49.53 12.22 30.92
CA ARG A 32 -50.03 12.36 32.28
C ARG A 32 -50.43 13.80 32.49
N THR A 33 -51.74 14.01 32.51
CA THR A 33 -52.40 15.26 32.97
C THR A 33 -52.31 15.36 34.50
N PRO A 34 -51.88 16.48 35.10
CA PRO A 34 -52.03 16.69 36.53
C PRO A 34 -53.41 17.24 36.90
N LEU A 35 -54.02 16.61 37.87
CA LEU A 35 -55.28 17.00 38.51
C LEU A 35 -55.14 18.39 39.16
N ILE A 36 -56.03 19.31 38.74
CA ILE A 36 -56.22 20.61 39.39
C ILE A 36 -57.13 20.39 40.61
N SER A 37 -56.60 20.60 41.76
CA SER A 37 -57.36 20.70 43.01
C SER A 37 -57.98 22.08 43.12
N ARG A 38 -59.30 22.08 43.21
CA ARG A 38 -60.14 23.24 43.41
C ARG A 38 -60.14 23.55 44.91
N SER A 39 -59.65 24.72 45.35
CA SER A 39 -59.85 25.27 46.69
C SER A 39 -60.54 26.62 46.61
N ASP A 40 -61.55 26.75 47.45
CA ASP A 40 -62.49 27.87 47.60
C ASP A 40 -61.90 29.24 47.87
N PRO A 41 -62.52 30.34 47.46
CA PRO A 41 -62.05 31.69 47.74
C PRO A 41 -62.59 32.18 49.10
N LYS A 42 -61.72 32.33 50.11
CA LYS A 42 -61.97 33.19 51.26
C LYS A 42 -61.19 34.49 51.07
N ASN A 43 -61.96 35.52 50.94
CA ASN A 43 -61.61 36.93 50.89
C ASN A 43 -60.86 37.36 52.18
N PRO A 44 -59.74 38.02 52.12
CA PRO A 44 -59.32 38.95 53.15
C PRO A 44 -58.97 40.32 52.58
N LYS A 45 -59.45 41.27 53.32
CA LYS A 45 -59.28 42.69 53.23
C LYS A 45 -57.87 43.16 52.88
N THR A 46 -57.85 43.99 51.82
CA THR A 46 -56.69 44.78 51.45
C THR A 46 -56.26 45.77 52.51
N HIS A 47 -55.10 45.54 53.14
CA HIS A 47 -54.24 46.62 53.61
C HIS A 47 -53.13 46.79 52.58
N GLN A 48 -53.18 47.89 51.86
CA GLN A 48 -52.04 48.31 51.05
C GLN A 48 -51.05 49.04 51.99
N ASP A 49 -50.13 48.26 52.53
CA ASP A 49 -48.92 48.86 53.10
C ASP A 49 -47.99 49.20 51.95
N PHE A 50 -47.79 50.47 51.72
CA PHE A 50 -46.76 50.98 50.79
C PHE A 50 -45.39 50.55 51.33
N PRO A 51 -44.54 49.91 50.53
CA PRO A 51 -43.18 49.55 50.94
C PRO A 51 -42.46 50.82 51.41
N GLY A 52 -41.91 50.75 52.63
CA GLY A 52 -41.12 51.84 53.19
C GLY A 52 -39.91 52.14 52.32
N LEU A 53 -39.47 53.40 52.41
CA LEU A 53 -38.34 53.91 51.63
C LEU A 53 -37.09 52.98 51.74
N GLU A 54 -36.95 52.28 52.90
CA GLU A 54 -35.88 51.31 53.16
C GLU A 54 -35.96 50.03 52.30
N ASP A 55 -37.17 49.56 52.01
CA ASP A 55 -37.36 48.38 51.17
C ASP A 55 -37.09 48.67 49.70
N ILE A 56 -37.46 49.88 49.25
CA ILE A 56 -37.13 50.37 47.91
C ILE A 56 -35.61 50.51 47.73
N VAL A 57 -34.91 51.05 48.73
CA VAL A 57 -33.45 51.20 48.68
C VAL A 57 -32.77 49.80 48.69
N ARG A 58 -33.24 48.83 49.44
CA ARG A 58 -32.72 47.44 49.45
C ARG A 58 -32.91 46.77 48.11
N VAL A 59 -34.06 46.93 47.48
CA VAL A 59 -34.35 46.35 46.14
C VAL A 59 -33.43 47.03 45.08
N ILE A 60 -33.30 48.34 45.10
CA ILE A 60 -32.40 49.05 44.17
C ILE A 60 -30.93 48.65 44.37
N PHE A 61 -30.48 48.55 45.62
CA PHE A 61 -29.12 48.08 45.94
C PHE A 61 -28.89 46.64 45.54
N GLY A 62 -29.89 45.75 45.73
CA GLY A 62 -29.88 44.37 45.27
C GLY A 62 -29.80 44.28 43.74
N PHE A 63 -30.56 45.04 43.01
CA PHE A 63 -30.50 45.12 41.54
C PHE A 63 -29.17 45.69 41.04
N ALA A 64 -28.65 46.75 41.70
CA ALA A 64 -27.37 47.33 41.32
C ALA A 64 -26.21 46.33 41.60
N LEU A 65 -26.24 45.60 42.69
CA LEU A 65 -25.24 44.58 43.01
C LEU A 65 -25.34 43.39 42.05
N TRP A 66 -26.56 42.98 41.70
CA TRP A 66 -26.81 41.94 40.71
C TRP A 66 -26.35 42.34 39.30
N ALA A 67 -26.62 43.56 38.89
CA ALA A 67 -26.16 44.12 37.64
C ALA A 67 -24.64 44.23 37.58
N LEU A 68 -23.98 44.61 38.68
CA LEU A 68 -22.52 44.66 38.78
C LEU A 68 -21.90 43.25 38.76
N LEU A 69 -22.51 42.28 39.42
CA LEU A 69 -22.04 40.87 39.36
C LEU A 69 -22.23 40.27 37.99
N PHE A 70 -23.34 40.52 37.30
CA PHE A 70 -23.60 39.99 35.96
C PHE A 70 -22.74 40.68 34.89
N THR A 71 -22.55 41.98 34.95
CA THR A 71 -21.67 42.73 34.01
C THR A 71 -20.21 42.42 34.30
N GLY A 72 -19.81 42.30 35.56
CA GLY A 72 -18.45 41.93 35.95
C GLY A 72 -18.10 40.48 35.55
N SER A 73 -19.00 39.52 35.74
CA SER A 73 -18.80 38.12 35.34
C SER A 73 -18.83 37.99 33.81
N GLY A 74 -19.68 38.74 33.11
CA GLY A 74 -19.71 38.81 31.64
C GLY A 74 -18.41 39.39 31.05
N TYR A 75 -17.90 40.46 31.64
CA TYR A 75 -16.64 41.07 31.24
C TYR A 75 -15.42 40.19 31.53
N LEU A 76 -15.42 39.51 32.73
CA LEU A 76 -14.38 38.55 33.05
C LEU A 76 -14.42 37.33 32.12
N GLY A 77 -15.61 36.82 31.80
CA GLY A 77 -15.82 35.76 30.81
C GLY A 77 -15.37 36.17 29.42
N PHE A 78 -15.67 37.40 29.00
CA PHE A 78 -15.18 37.96 27.72
C PHE A 78 -13.66 38.13 27.70
N LEU A 79 -13.05 38.61 28.79
CA LEU A 79 -11.59 38.71 28.93
C LEU A 79 -10.94 37.32 28.92
N LEU A 80 -11.55 36.35 29.63
CA LEU A 80 -11.07 34.95 29.64
C LEU A 80 -11.17 34.30 28.26
N LEU A 81 -12.30 34.47 27.56
CA LEU A 81 -12.49 33.99 26.20
C LEU A 81 -11.56 34.71 25.21
N SER A 82 -11.33 36.00 25.38
CA SER A 82 -10.38 36.78 24.58
C SER A 82 -8.94 36.36 24.85
N TYR A 83 -8.60 36.08 26.13
CA TYR A 83 -7.30 35.56 26.55
C TYR A 83 -7.09 34.14 25.99
N ILE A 84 -8.12 33.25 26.10
CA ILE A 84 -8.09 31.92 25.49
C ILE A 84 -7.95 32.01 23.98
N LYS A 85 -8.68 32.90 23.31
CA LYS A 85 -8.59 33.09 21.86
C LYS A 85 -7.27 33.70 21.40
N LEU A 86 -6.64 34.53 22.24
CA LEU A 86 -5.36 35.18 21.96
C LEU A 86 -4.15 34.24 22.21
N HIS A 87 -4.24 33.33 23.22
CA HIS A 87 -3.17 32.41 23.59
C HIS A 87 -3.37 30.99 23.06
N PHE A 88 -4.60 30.63 22.71
CA PHE A 88 -4.97 29.38 22.08
C PHE A 88 -5.65 29.67 20.74
N GLY A 89 -4.94 30.37 19.87
CA GLY A 89 -5.34 30.49 18.46
C GLY A 89 -5.55 29.08 17.85
N PRO A 90 -6.26 28.94 16.73
CA PRO A 90 -6.36 27.65 16.08
C PRO A 90 -4.94 27.09 15.92
N PRO A 91 -4.75 25.78 16.19
CA PRO A 91 -3.43 25.19 16.08
C PRO A 91 -2.86 25.47 14.69
N PRO A 92 -1.56 25.75 14.57
CA PRO A 92 -0.97 26.06 13.27
C PRO A 92 -1.15 24.86 12.32
N VAL A 93 -1.61 25.15 11.11
CA VAL A 93 -1.70 24.17 10.03
C VAL A 93 -0.35 24.06 9.34
N TYR A 94 0.17 22.86 9.20
CA TYR A 94 1.45 22.60 8.54
C TYR A 94 1.21 22.06 7.13
N SER A 95 1.87 22.65 6.16
CA SER A 95 1.87 22.17 4.78
C SER A 95 2.85 21.01 4.62
N VAL A 96 2.37 19.90 4.04
CA VAL A 96 3.14 18.66 3.84
C VAL A 96 3.13 18.27 2.37
N ALA A 97 4.31 18.20 1.76
CA ALA A 97 4.47 17.60 0.44
C ALA A 97 4.80 16.12 0.58
N ILE A 98 4.02 15.26 -0.07
CA ILE A 98 4.31 13.82 -0.21
C ILE A 98 4.65 13.57 -1.67
N ILE A 99 5.84 13.03 -1.93
CA ILE A 99 6.34 12.79 -3.29
C ILE A 99 6.27 11.30 -3.59
N GLY A 100 5.28 10.91 -4.39
CA GLY A 100 4.91 9.55 -4.75
C GLY A 100 3.60 9.10 -4.10
N ALA A 101 2.65 8.63 -4.92
CA ALA A 101 1.36 8.09 -4.51
C ALA A 101 1.32 6.55 -4.56
N GLY A 102 2.43 5.91 -4.19
CA GLY A 102 2.49 4.47 -3.92
C GLY A 102 1.99 4.13 -2.51
N PRO A 103 2.05 2.85 -2.10
CA PRO A 103 1.58 2.39 -0.78
C PRO A 103 2.14 3.20 0.39
N ALA A 104 3.43 3.54 0.37
CA ALA A 104 4.08 4.31 1.44
C ALA A 104 3.57 5.76 1.53
N GLY A 105 3.41 6.45 0.40
CA GLY A 105 2.91 7.82 0.36
C GLY A 105 1.46 7.93 0.83
N ILE A 106 0.61 7.02 0.37
CA ILE A 106 -0.80 6.95 0.78
C ILE A 106 -0.92 6.60 2.26
N ALA A 107 -0.09 5.68 2.77
CA ALA A 107 -0.06 5.33 4.18
C ALA A 107 0.38 6.52 5.07
N ALA A 108 1.34 7.33 4.62
CA ALA A 108 1.77 8.53 5.33
C ALA A 108 0.63 9.57 5.38
N ALA A 109 -0.03 9.84 4.25
CA ALA A 109 -1.19 10.73 4.20
C ALA A 109 -2.32 10.24 5.10
N TYR A 110 -2.63 8.95 5.06
CA TYR A 110 -3.62 8.32 5.92
C TYR A 110 -3.29 8.50 7.41
N GLN A 111 -2.04 8.27 7.83
CA GLN A 111 -1.63 8.41 9.22
C GLN A 111 -1.75 9.86 9.70
N LEU A 112 -1.35 10.83 8.89
CA LEU A 112 -1.45 12.25 9.19
C LEU A 112 -2.92 12.67 9.35
N LYS A 113 -3.77 12.36 8.37
CA LYS A 113 -5.20 12.74 8.38
C LYS A 113 -6.01 11.97 9.43
N SER A 114 -5.72 10.71 9.70
CA SER A 114 -6.45 9.92 10.71
C SER A 114 -6.13 10.35 12.15
N SER A 115 -4.91 10.85 12.40
CA SER A 115 -4.48 11.23 13.74
C SER A 115 -4.70 12.71 14.05
N SER A 116 -4.62 13.59 13.04
CA SER A 116 -4.72 15.05 13.21
C SER A 116 -5.26 15.71 11.95
N PRO A 117 -6.55 15.53 11.62
CA PRO A 117 -7.10 15.88 10.29
C PRO A 117 -7.00 17.37 9.97
N GLU A 118 -7.13 18.25 10.95
CA GLU A 118 -7.12 19.71 10.75
C GLU A 118 -5.72 20.34 10.87
N GLN A 119 -4.71 19.56 11.29
CA GLN A 119 -3.37 20.07 11.55
C GLN A 119 -2.48 20.04 10.31
N PHE A 120 -2.83 19.26 9.28
CA PHE A 120 -2.01 19.06 8.10
C PHE A 120 -2.76 19.38 6.81
N ASP A 121 -2.18 20.26 6.01
CA ASP A 121 -2.54 20.49 4.61
C ASP A 121 -1.60 19.65 3.74
N ILE A 122 -2.14 18.63 3.08
CA ILE A 122 -1.34 17.61 2.40
C ILE A 122 -1.49 17.73 0.89
N THR A 123 -0.37 17.92 0.20
CA THR A 123 -0.28 17.79 -1.27
C THR A 123 0.51 16.55 -1.62
N ILE A 124 -0.07 15.66 -2.44
CA ILE A 124 0.60 14.46 -2.96
C ILE A 124 0.93 14.68 -4.43
N PHE A 125 2.21 14.50 -4.78
CA PHE A 125 2.70 14.59 -6.16
C PHE A 125 2.91 13.19 -6.72
N GLU A 126 2.28 12.90 -7.86
CA GLU A 126 2.43 11.63 -8.57
C GLU A 126 2.77 11.87 -10.05
N THR A 127 3.84 11.23 -10.50
CA THR A 127 4.30 11.38 -11.89
C THR A 127 3.40 10.65 -12.88
N ALA A 128 2.84 9.53 -12.44
CA ALA A 128 1.89 8.76 -13.24
C ALA A 128 0.48 9.41 -13.23
N PRO A 129 -0.37 9.10 -14.20
CA PRO A 129 -1.77 9.58 -14.21
C PRO A 129 -2.64 8.88 -13.16
N ARG A 130 -2.19 7.74 -12.62
CA ARG A 130 -2.89 6.96 -11.59
C ARG A 130 -2.00 6.73 -10.38
N VAL A 131 -2.62 6.59 -9.23
CA VAL A 131 -1.94 6.22 -7.97
C VAL A 131 -1.64 4.71 -7.95
N GLY A 132 -0.72 4.29 -7.07
CA GLY A 132 -0.35 2.89 -6.88
C GLY A 132 1.14 2.59 -7.16
N GLY A 133 1.88 3.55 -7.70
CA GLY A 133 3.33 3.41 -7.94
C GLY A 133 3.65 2.30 -8.93
N GLN A 134 4.52 1.36 -8.55
CA GLN A 134 4.95 0.24 -9.40
C GLN A 134 3.85 -0.80 -9.69
N LEU A 135 2.76 -0.78 -8.91
CA LEU A 135 1.63 -1.69 -9.09
C LEU A 135 0.78 -1.35 -10.33
N VAL A 136 0.92 -0.14 -10.87
CA VAL A 136 0.11 0.31 -12.00
C VAL A 136 0.83 0.10 -13.32
N LEU A 137 0.19 -0.63 -14.21
CA LEU A 137 0.58 -0.71 -15.60
C LEU A 137 -0.14 0.38 -16.40
N THR A 138 0.61 1.15 -17.18
CA THR A 138 0.06 2.22 -18.01
C THR A 138 0.61 2.13 -19.42
N ASN A 139 -0.22 2.48 -20.41
CA ASN A 139 0.23 2.66 -21.80
C ASN A 139 1.08 3.95 -21.94
N SER A 140 1.59 4.20 -23.14
CA SER A 140 2.43 5.37 -23.45
C SER A 140 1.74 6.72 -23.15
N ASN A 141 0.42 6.76 -23.19
CA ASN A 141 -0.38 7.95 -22.90
C ASN A 141 -0.75 8.07 -21.43
N GLY A 142 -0.39 7.05 -20.61
CA GLY A 142 -0.69 6.99 -19.20
C GLY A 142 -2.06 6.42 -18.85
N GLY A 143 -2.83 5.95 -19.84
CA GLY A 143 -4.09 5.26 -19.63
C GLY A 143 -3.92 3.79 -19.26
N LEU A 144 -5.04 3.11 -19.05
CA LEU A 144 -5.06 1.65 -18.86
C LEU A 144 -4.51 0.94 -20.10
N VAL A 145 -3.92 -0.21 -19.87
CA VAL A 145 -3.47 -1.11 -20.94
C VAL A 145 -4.57 -2.12 -21.24
N PHE A 146 -5.00 -2.15 -22.48
CA PHE A 146 -6.00 -3.10 -22.96
C PHE A 146 -5.34 -4.05 -23.97
N PRO A 147 -5.64 -5.36 -23.93
CA PRO A 147 -5.23 -6.27 -24.99
C PRO A 147 -5.70 -5.73 -26.35
N HIS A 148 -4.83 -5.79 -27.36
CA HIS A 148 -5.06 -5.23 -28.69
C HIS A 148 -5.37 -3.73 -28.75
N ASP A 149 -5.10 -2.98 -27.66
CA ASP A 149 -5.50 -1.58 -27.51
C ASP A 149 -7.03 -1.35 -27.69
N ASP A 150 -7.82 -2.41 -27.47
CA ASP A 150 -9.27 -2.41 -27.62
C ASP A 150 -9.96 -2.15 -26.27
N PRO A 151 -10.59 -0.98 -26.10
CA PRO A 151 -11.27 -0.62 -24.85
C PRO A 151 -12.53 -1.46 -24.54
N LEU A 152 -12.96 -2.34 -25.47
CA LEU A 152 -14.03 -3.32 -25.22
C LEU A 152 -13.52 -4.57 -24.49
N GLN A 153 -12.21 -4.76 -24.43
CA GLN A 153 -11.57 -5.80 -23.64
C GLN A 153 -11.43 -5.36 -22.17
N ASP A 154 -11.34 -6.32 -21.27
CA ASP A 154 -10.99 -6.02 -19.88
C ASP A 154 -9.54 -5.52 -19.80
N PRO A 155 -9.28 -4.42 -19.10
CA PRO A 155 -7.92 -3.90 -18.96
C PRO A 155 -7.03 -4.89 -18.20
N ILE A 156 -5.72 -4.75 -18.37
CA ILE A 156 -4.73 -5.45 -17.55
C ILE A 156 -4.72 -4.78 -16.17
N THR A 157 -5.06 -5.56 -15.15
CA THR A 157 -5.14 -5.10 -13.76
C THR A 157 -3.77 -5.14 -13.07
N ALA A 158 -3.66 -4.54 -11.90
CA ALA A 158 -2.47 -4.68 -11.06
C ALA A 158 -2.26 -6.13 -10.60
N GLU A 159 -3.34 -6.89 -10.43
CA GLU A 159 -3.30 -8.30 -10.09
C GLU A 159 -2.76 -9.15 -11.26
N ASP A 160 -3.24 -8.90 -12.48
CA ASP A 160 -2.66 -9.50 -13.68
C ASP A 160 -1.15 -9.22 -13.78
N ALA A 161 -0.73 -8.00 -13.44
CA ALA A 161 0.66 -7.58 -13.51
C ALA A 161 1.55 -8.25 -12.45
N THR A 162 1.07 -8.42 -11.24
CA THR A 162 1.85 -9.00 -10.14
C THR A 162 1.70 -10.51 -10.04
N GLY A 163 0.62 -11.06 -10.56
CA GLY A 163 0.31 -12.49 -10.51
C GLY A 163 0.18 -13.04 -9.11
N SER A 164 -0.22 -12.23 -8.15
CA SER A 164 -0.27 -12.63 -6.76
C SER A 164 -1.54 -12.18 -6.06
N ALA A 165 -1.97 -13.00 -5.14
CA ALA A 165 -2.98 -12.72 -4.15
C ALA A 165 -2.43 -11.73 -3.12
N LEU A 166 -2.29 -10.48 -3.51
CA LEU A 166 -1.57 -9.45 -2.75
C LEU A 166 -2.13 -9.22 -1.35
N LEU A 167 -3.42 -9.45 -1.15
CA LEU A 167 -4.07 -9.16 0.13
C LEU A 167 -3.67 -10.12 1.23
N TYR A 168 -3.58 -11.40 0.93
CA TYR A 168 -3.24 -12.39 1.95
C TYR A 168 -1.80 -12.22 2.47
N THR A 169 -0.87 -11.90 1.57
CA THR A 169 0.55 -11.69 1.92
C THR A 169 0.83 -10.32 2.54
N ASN A 170 -0.15 -9.42 2.52
CA ASN A 170 -0.04 -8.07 3.06
C ASN A 170 -1.16 -7.79 4.10
N PRO A 171 -1.14 -8.49 5.25
CA PRO A 171 -2.23 -8.45 6.22
C PRO A 171 -2.39 -7.09 6.91
N LEU A 172 -1.33 -6.30 7.06
CA LEU A 172 -1.40 -4.96 7.63
C LEU A 172 -2.16 -4.01 6.71
N PHE A 173 -1.78 -3.98 5.42
CA PHE A 173 -2.47 -3.18 4.40
C PHE A 173 -3.93 -3.62 4.26
N THR A 174 -4.17 -4.95 4.20
CA THR A 174 -5.52 -5.52 4.12
C THR A 174 -6.39 -5.04 5.26
N LYS A 175 -5.95 -5.21 6.50
CA LYS A 175 -6.67 -4.79 7.71
C LYS A 175 -6.97 -3.29 7.75
N ASP A 176 -5.99 -2.46 7.38
CA ASP A 176 -6.18 -1.01 7.37
C ASP A 176 -7.12 -0.58 6.25
N SER A 177 -6.97 -1.12 5.04
CA SER A 177 -7.85 -0.79 3.90
C SER A 177 -9.30 -1.22 4.15
N GLU A 178 -9.54 -2.39 4.74
CA GLU A 178 -10.87 -2.83 5.15
C GLU A 178 -11.51 -1.86 6.15
N ARG A 179 -10.75 -1.44 7.16
CA ARG A 179 -11.22 -0.48 8.17
C ARG A 179 -11.58 0.88 7.56
N ILE A 180 -10.82 1.33 6.55
CA ILE A 180 -11.03 2.61 5.86
C ILE A 180 -12.24 2.53 4.92
N LEU A 181 -12.29 1.48 4.10
CA LEU A 181 -13.29 1.34 3.04
C LEU A 181 -14.59 0.72 3.55
N ARG A 182 -14.58 0.16 4.77
CA ARG A 182 -15.70 -0.56 5.39
C ARG A 182 -16.22 -1.64 4.42
N ASP A 183 -17.48 -1.90 4.35
CA ASP A 183 -18.09 -3.02 3.59
C ASP A 183 -18.01 -2.90 2.05
N ARG A 184 -17.14 -2.07 1.49
CA ARG A 184 -16.99 -1.89 0.03
C ARG A 184 -16.01 -2.87 -0.62
N VAL A 185 -15.47 -3.80 0.14
CA VAL A 185 -14.44 -4.73 -0.35
C VAL A 185 -15.06 -6.08 -0.63
N VAL A 186 -15.00 -6.50 -1.87
CA VAL A 186 -15.35 -7.87 -2.28
C VAL A 186 -14.08 -8.70 -2.30
N PHE A 187 -14.08 -9.81 -1.57
CA PHE A 187 -13.01 -10.81 -1.62
C PHE A 187 -13.42 -11.95 -2.54
N THR A 188 -12.57 -12.26 -3.49
CA THR A 188 -12.71 -13.43 -4.32
C THR A 188 -11.62 -14.43 -3.93
N GLN A 189 -12.01 -15.65 -3.60
CA GLN A 189 -11.04 -16.72 -3.36
C GLN A 189 -10.35 -17.05 -4.67
N LEU A 190 -9.02 -17.09 -4.65
CA LEU A 190 -8.25 -17.52 -5.82
C LEU A 190 -8.27 -19.03 -5.95
N ASP A 191 -8.45 -19.48 -7.17
CA ASP A 191 -8.34 -20.91 -7.50
C ASP A 191 -6.87 -21.34 -7.37
N SER A 192 -6.70 -22.61 -6.99
CA SER A 192 -5.37 -23.23 -6.99
C SER A 192 -4.92 -23.48 -8.42
N HIS A 193 -3.67 -23.15 -8.72
CA HIS A 193 -3.07 -23.38 -10.02
C HIS A 193 -1.74 -24.14 -9.92
N GLU A 194 -1.40 -24.84 -10.99
CA GLU A 194 -0.16 -25.60 -11.07
C GLU A 194 1.01 -24.69 -11.43
N VAL A 195 2.12 -24.86 -10.68
CA VAL A 195 3.39 -24.18 -10.90
C VAL A 195 4.44 -25.20 -11.31
N LYS A 196 5.03 -25.04 -12.49
CA LYS A 196 6.13 -25.87 -12.97
C LYS A 196 7.46 -25.14 -12.88
N TYR A 197 8.47 -25.85 -12.47
CA TYR A 197 9.86 -25.39 -12.41
C TYR A 197 10.60 -25.90 -13.65
N TYR A 198 11.08 -24.99 -14.47
CA TYR A 198 11.57 -25.29 -15.81
C TYR A 198 13.06 -24.95 -16.01
N SER A 199 13.81 -25.93 -16.54
CA SER A 199 15.26 -25.77 -16.75
C SER A 199 15.67 -25.14 -18.09
N GLY A 200 14.72 -24.74 -18.93
CA GLY A 200 14.94 -24.34 -20.32
C GLY A 200 14.74 -25.46 -21.31
N GLU A 201 14.86 -26.72 -20.90
CA GLU A 201 14.67 -27.89 -21.73
C GLU A 201 13.46 -28.73 -21.28
N ARG A 202 13.25 -28.85 -19.99
CA ARG A 202 12.20 -29.70 -19.42
C ARG A 202 11.70 -29.16 -18.06
N SER A 203 10.48 -29.57 -17.71
CA SER A 203 9.99 -29.42 -16.34
C SER A 203 10.79 -30.33 -15.40
N VAL A 204 11.29 -29.76 -14.31
CA VAL A 204 12.13 -30.45 -13.32
C VAL A 204 11.27 -30.97 -12.18
N THR A 205 10.33 -30.15 -11.74
CA THR A 205 9.36 -30.47 -10.68
C THR A 205 8.12 -29.60 -10.82
N GLU A 206 7.10 -29.92 -10.08
CA GLU A 206 5.83 -29.18 -10.05
C GLU A 206 5.32 -29.05 -8.62
N THR A 207 4.63 -27.94 -8.35
CA THR A 207 3.90 -27.68 -7.12
C THR A 207 2.56 -27.07 -7.45
N THR A 208 1.72 -26.88 -6.45
CA THR A 208 0.48 -26.11 -6.59
C THR A 208 0.61 -24.82 -5.79
N ARG A 209 0.05 -23.75 -6.28
CA ARG A 209 -0.07 -22.51 -5.53
C ARG A 209 -1.55 -22.26 -5.20
N PRO A 210 -1.94 -22.18 -3.94
CA PRO A 210 -1.11 -22.25 -2.72
C PRO A 210 -0.45 -23.63 -2.53
N TYR A 211 0.71 -23.64 -1.88
CA TYR A 211 1.56 -24.83 -1.76
C TYR A 211 0.90 -25.97 -0.96
N ASP A 212 0.03 -25.66 -0.01
CA ASP A 212 -0.76 -26.61 0.79
C ASP A 212 -1.79 -27.41 -0.03
N LYS A 213 -2.18 -26.91 -1.22
CA LYS A 213 -3.08 -27.59 -2.15
C LYS A 213 -2.37 -28.57 -3.07
N THR A 214 -1.05 -28.71 -2.94
CA THR A 214 -0.27 -29.67 -3.75
C THR A 214 -0.80 -31.09 -3.56
N PRO A 215 -1.17 -31.82 -4.64
CA PRO A 215 -1.70 -33.15 -4.53
C PRO A 215 -0.74 -34.13 -3.82
N THR A 216 -1.27 -35.08 -3.09
CA THR A 216 -0.49 -36.05 -2.31
C THR A 216 0.58 -36.77 -3.14
N TRP A 217 0.30 -37.09 -4.39
CA TRP A 217 1.28 -37.73 -5.29
C TRP A 217 2.43 -36.79 -5.65
N SER A 218 2.17 -35.53 -5.92
CA SER A 218 3.20 -34.53 -6.16
C SER A 218 4.03 -34.32 -4.89
N TRP A 219 3.42 -34.32 -3.71
CA TRP A 219 4.10 -34.30 -2.41
C TRP A 219 5.07 -35.47 -2.24
N LEU A 220 4.64 -36.68 -2.57
CA LEU A 220 5.51 -37.87 -2.51
C LEU A 220 6.68 -37.74 -3.49
N GLY A 221 6.45 -37.21 -4.67
CA GLY A 221 7.50 -36.89 -5.66
C GLY A 221 8.52 -35.90 -5.14
N LEU A 222 8.05 -34.81 -4.50
CA LEU A 222 8.92 -33.80 -3.87
C LEU A 222 9.76 -34.39 -2.75
N ILE A 223 9.15 -35.20 -1.87
CA ILE A 223 9.86 -35.85 -0.77
C ILE A 223 10.90 -36.86 -1.31
N TRP A 224 10.52 -37.63 -2.30
CA TRP A 224 11.44 -38.58 -2.93
C TRP A 224 12.67 -37.89 -3.56
N ARG A 225 12.44 -36.74 -4.21
CA ARG A 225 13.50 -36.00 -4.89
C ARG A 225 14.37 -35.19 -3.93
N TYR A 226 13.76 -34.52 -2.95
CA TYR A 226 14.43 -33.51 -2.12
C TYR A 226 14.53 -33.90 -0.64
N GLY A 227 13.96 -35.02 -0.24
CA GLY A 227 14.05 -35.52 1.14
C GLY A 227 13.45 -34.57 2.17
N ALA A 228 14.17 -34.40 3.28
CA ALA A 228 13.73 -33.59 4.40
C ALA A 228 13.69 -32.07 4.11
N ALA A 229 14.37 -31.59 3.08
CA ALA A 229 14.44 -30.16 2.74
C ALA A 229 13.04 -29.56 2.52
N VAL A 230 12.10 -30.33 1.99
CA VAL A 230 10.70 -29.90 1.77
C VAL A 230 10.01 -29.50 3.08
N TRP A 231 10.13 -30.33 4.12
CA TRP A 231 9.54 -30.03 5.44
C TRP A 231 10.30 -28.95 6.20
N GLN A 232 11.61 -28.93 6.07
CA GLN A 232 12.47 -27.92 6.71
C GLN A 232 12.15 -26.53 6.15
N ALA A 233 11.93 -26.40 4.83
CA ALA A 233 11.52 -25.16 4.21
C ALA A 233 10.14 -24.68 4.68
N GLY A 234 9.14 -25.55 4.70
CA GLY A 234 7.82 -25.22 5.24
C GLY A 234 7.85 -24.87 6.74
N GLY A 235 8.71 -25.55 7.53
CA GLY A 235 8.96 -25.20 8.93
C GLY A 235 9.57 -23.83 9.09
N MET A 236 10.55 -23.48 8.26
CA MET A 236 11.21 -22.18 8.27
C MET A 236 10.23 -21.02 8.06
N VAL A 237 9.32 -21.14 7.10
CA VAL A 237 8.30 -20.12 6.82
C VAL A 237 7.34 -19.98 8.00
N ARG A 238 6.86 -21.06 8.58
CA ARG A 238 5.95 -21.06 9.73
C ARG A 238 6.59 -20.50 11.00
N ASP A 239 7.83 -20.90 11.30
CA ASP A 239 8.57 -20.44 12.48
C ASP A 239 8.80 -18.93 12.44
N GLY A 240 8.97 -18.34 11.26
CA GLY A 240 9.14 -16.91 11.08
C GLY A 240 7.93 -16.10 11.53
N ASN A 241 6.73 -16.62 11.32
CA ASN A 241 5.42 -15.96 11.60
C ASN A 241 5.42 -14.45 11.32
N LEU A 242 6.10 -14.03 10.25
CA LEU A 242 6.34 -12.63 9.91
C LEU A 242 5.04 -11.87 9.69
N ARG A 243 4.05 -12.54 9.12
CA ARG A 243 2.74 -11.97 8.83
C ARG A 243 2.04 -11.43 10.08
N ASP A 244 1.96 -12.23 11.14
CA ASP A 244 1.35 -11.81 12.39
C ASP A 244 2.18 -10.74 13.10
N LYS A 245 3.49 -10.83 13.00
CA LYS A 245 4.42 -9.83 13.56
C LYS A 245 4.23 -8.47 12.88
N ILE A 246 4.22 -8.40 11.55
CA ILE A 246 4.03 -7.16 10.79
C ILE A 246 2.68 -6.52 11.11
N THR A 247 1.61 -7.32 11.22
CA THR A 247 0.27 -6.81 11.55
C THR A 247 0.21 -6.14 12.93
N LYS A 248 1.07 -6.55 13.85
CA LYS A 248 1.15 -6.05 15.22
C LYS A 248 2.30 -5.07 15.44
N ALA A 249 3.09 -4.77 14.42
CA ALA A 249 4.25 -3.91 14.52
C ALA A 249 3.88 -2.50 15.00
N PRO A 250 4.57 -1.95 16.00
CA PRO A 250 4.37 -0.58 16.43
C PRO A 250 4.93 0.40 15.38
N LEU A 251 4.36 1.59 15.31
CA LEU A 251 4.89 2.67 14.49
C LEU A 251 6.17 3.22 15.12
N SER A 252 7.26 3.16 14.42
CA SER A 252 8.62 3.45 14.93
C SER A 252 9.33 4.49 14.05
N PRO A 253 10.23 5.30 14.63
CA PRO A 253 10.88 6.40 13.91
C PRO A 253 11.97 5.97 12.93
N ASP A 254 12.42 4.73 12.98
CA ASP A 254 13.52 4.20 12.16
C ASP A 254 13.35 2.70 11.85
N VAL A 255 14.09 2.25 10.84
CA VAL A 255 14.03 0.86 10.35
C VAL A 255 14.49 -0.13 11.41
N LYS A 256 15.53 0.21 12.19
CA LYS A 256 16.07 -0.66 13.24
C LYS A 256 15.01 -0.98 14.29
N SER A 257 14.34 0.05 14.80
CA SER A 257 13.27 -0.10 15.79
C SER A 257 12.10 -0.96 15.28
N ILE A 258 11.78 -0.86 13.98
CA ILE A 258 10.80 -1.75 13.36
C ILE A 258 11.32 -3.19 13.40
N MET A 259 12.55 -3.45 12.95
CA MET A 259 13.14 -4.79 12.92
C MET A 259 13.27 -5.41 14.31
N GLU A 260 13.64 -4.61 15.31
CA GLU A 260 13.68 -5.03 16.71
C GLU A 260 12.29 -5.43 17.25
N SER A 261 11.27 -4.63 16.93
CA SER A 261 9.89 -4.91 17.35
C SER A 261 9.32 -6.19 16.71
N LEU A 262 9.75 -6.48 15.50
CA LEU A 262 9.41 -7.72 14.78
C LEU A 262 10.25 -8.93 15.23
N GLY A 263 11.36 -8.70 15.96
CA GLY A 263 12.33 -9.73 16.33
C GLY A 263 13.00 -10.38 15.12
N VAL A 264 13.37 -9.57 14.11
CA VAL A 264 13.95 -10.04 12.83
C VAL A 264 15.25 -9.33 12.45
N VAL A 265 15.89 -8.65 13.40
CA VAL A 265 17.16 -7.94 13.19
C VAL A 265 18.21 -8.89 12.63
N GLU A 266 18.41 -10.03 13.27
CA GLU A 266 19.40 -11.04 12.86
C GLU A 266 19.14 -11.54 11.43
N LEU A 267 17.86 -11.76 11.08
CA LEU A 267 17.49 -12.20 9.73
C LEU A 267 17.80 -11.14 8.67
N ALA A 268 17.66 -9.86 8.98
CA ALA A 268 18.02 -8.78 8.08
C ALA A 268 19.55 -8.60 7.94
N GLN A 269 20.32 -9.08 8.91
CA GLN A 269 21.80 -8.97 8.95
C GLN A 269 22.52 -10.22 8.45
N GLU A 270 21.78 -11.31 8.17
CA GLU A 270 22.35 -12.59 7.76
C GLU A 270 22.05 -12.88 6.28
N TRP A 271 23.01 -13.50 5.59
CA TRP A 271 22.81 -14.02 4.23
C TRP A 271 21.80 -15.17 4.22
N ALA A 272 20.90 -15.18 3.24
CA ALA A 272 19.91 -16.24 3.08
C ALA A 272 20.51 -17.65 3.01
N VAL A 273 21.65 -17.79 2.36
CA VAL A 273 22.38 -19.08 2.25
C VAL A 273 22.82 -19.63 3.60
N ASN A 274 23.17 -18.75 4.57
CA ASN A 274 23.55 -19.18 5.92
C ASN A 274 22.36 -19.76 6.66
N GLN A 275 21.21 -19.05 6.60
CA GLN A 275 19.96 -19.51 7.21
C GLN A 275 19.51 -20.85 6.63
N LEU A 276 19.62 -21.03 5.30
CA LEU A 276 19.31 -22.30 4.66
C LEU A 276 20.28 -23.40 5.14
N GLY A 277 21.58 -23.09 5.26
CA GLY A 277 22.59 -24.00 5.79
C GLY A 277 22.30 -24.44 7.23
N HIS A 278 21.94 -23.49 8.11
CA HIS A 278 21.56 -23.78 9.50
C HIS A 278 20.33 -24.69 9.61
N ARG A 279 19.42 -24.61 8.63
CA ARG A 279 18.21 -25.45 8.56
C ARG A 279 18.43 -26.77 7.80
N GLY A 280 19.62 -27.01 7.27
CA GLY A 280 19.91 -28.20 6.45
C GLY A 280 19.20 -28.20 5.10
N ILE A 281 18.75 -27.03 4.63
CA ILE A 281 18.11 -26.85 3.32
C ILE A 281 19.21 -26.52 2.31
N GLY A 282 19.46 -27.41 1.38
CA GLY A 282 20.52 -27.21 0.38
C GLY A 282 20.31 -28.06 -0.86
N GLY A 283 21.36 -28.13 -1.69
CA GLY A 283 21.34 -28.96 -2.90
C GLY A 283 20.24 -28.59 -3.88
N SER A 284 19.70 -29.62 -4.52
CA SER A 284 18.72 -29.46 -5.60
C SER A 284 17.43 -28.71 -5.17
N TYR A 285 16.97 -28.85 -3.92
CA TYR A 285 15.78 -28.13 -3.48
C TYR A 285 15.98 -26.60 -3.49
N CYS A 286 17.14 -26.15 -3.05
CA CYS A 286 17.47 -24.74 -3.08
C CYS A 286 17.50 -24.20 -4.51
N THR A 287 18.21 -24.90 -5.43
CA THR A 287 18.43 -24.42 -6.80
C THR A 287 17.21 -24.66 -7.72
N GLU A 288 16.42 -25.70 -7.47
CA GLU A 288 15.33 -26.09 -8.36
C GLU A 288 13.95 -25.55 -7.92
N VAL A 289 13.78 -25.20 -6.62
CA VAL A 289 12.51 -24.74 -6.07
C VAL A 289 12.63 -23.34 -5.46
N LEU A 290 13.49 -23.15 -4.44
CA LEU A 290 13.54 -21.89 -3.71
C LEU A 290 14.10 -20.75 -4.56
N GLU A 291 15.18 -20.99 -5.30
CA GLU A 291 15.80 -19.93 -6.11
C GLU A 291 14.88 -19.39 -7.21
N PRO A 292 14.14 -20.20 -8.00
CA PRO A 292 13.15 -19.69 -8.92
C PRO A 292 12.05 -18.83 -8.26
N GLN A 293 11.57 -19.22 -7.06
CA GLN A 293 10.60 -18.45 -6.29
C GLN A 293 11.17 -17.09 -5.84
N ILE A 294 12.40 -17.09 -5.35
CA ILE A 294 13.11 -15.87 -4.92
C ILE A 294 13.39 -14.96 -6.12
N ARG A 295 13.87 -15.51 -7.25
CA ARG A 295 14.10 -14.74 -8.48
C ARG A 295 12.83 -14.10 -9.01
N ARG A 296 11.72 -14.82 -9.02
CA ARG A 296 10.43 -14.26 -9.42
C ARG A 296 10.02 -13.07 -8.54
N THR A 297 10.19 -13.20 -7.23
CA THR A 297 9.69 -12.22 -6.27
C THR A 297 10.64 -11.07 -6.05
N LEU A 298 11.95 -11.32 -6.01
CA LEU A 298 12.98 -10.35 -5.64
C LEU A 298 13.93 -10.00 -6.80
N GLY A 299 13.89 -10.71 -7.93
CA GLY A 299 14.81 -10.52 -9.06
C GLY A 299 16.26 -10.92 -8.79
N HIS A 300 16.53 -11.56 -7.67
CA HIS A 300 17.87 -11.89 -7.19
C HIS A 300 18.02 -13.38 -6.92
N ARG A 301 19.27 -13.84 -6.90
CA ARG A 301 19.62 -15.18 -6.47
C ARG A 301 19.58 -15.28 -4.94
N VAL A 302 19.43 -16.50 -4.42
CA VAL A 302 19.40 -16.74 -2.97
C VAL A 302 20.65 -16.27 -2.25
N GLN A 303 21.81 -16.35 -2.90
CA GLN A 303 23.10 -15.88 -2.35
C GLN A 303 23.29 -14.35 -2.39
N GLU A 304 22.38 -13.63 -3.02
CA GLU A 304 22.44 -12.18 -3.19
C GLU A 304 21.49 -11.43 -2.25
N VAL A 305 20.75 -12.15 -1.39
CA VAL A 305 19.73 -11.56 -0.52
C VAL A 305 19.94 -11.92 0.96
N ASN A 306 19.40 -11.09 1.84
CA ASN A 306 19.35 -11.37 3.27
C ASN A 306 18.26 -12.40 3.61
N SER A 307 18.38 -13.02 4.78
CA SER A 307 17.47 -14.07 5.24
C SER A 307 16.03 -13.58 5.41
N LEU A 308 15.83 -12.33 5.82
CA LEU A 308 14.49 -11.75 5.97
C LEU A 308 13.76 -11.65 4.64
N ALA A 309 14.42 -11.10 3.62
CA ALA A 309 13.86 -10.97 2.27
C ALA A 309 13.53 -12.35 1.66
N MET A 310 14.41 -13.32 1.82
CA MET A 310 14.15 -14.71 1.41
C MET A 310 12.90 -15.27 2.08
N LEU A 311 12.77 -15.13 3.41
CA LEU A 311 11.60 -15.61 4.13
C LEU A 311 10.30 -14.93 3.68
N MET A 312 10.35 -13.64 3.39
CA MET A 312 9.20 -12.90 2.87
C MET A 312 8.81 -13.35 1.47
N ALA A 313 9.79 -13.65 0.61
CA ALA A 313 9.55 -14.15 -0.74
C ALA A 313 8.93 -15.57 -0.71
N THR A 314 9.50 -16.47 0.10
CA THR A 314 9.00 -17.85 0.20
C THR A 314 7.64 -17.94 0.89
N ALA A 315 7.36 -17.06 1.86
CA ALA A 315 6.04 -16.98 2.51
C ALA A 315 4.90 -16.59 1.54
N GLN A 316 5.21 -15.98 0.40
CA GLN A 316 4.21 -15.70 -0.64
C GLN A 316 3.77 -16.95 -1.41
N GLU A 317 4.55 -18.01 -1.38
CA GLU A 317 4.21 -19.28 -2.03
C GLU A 317 3.37 -20.21 -1.14
N ASP A 318 3.49 -20.08 0.19
CA ASP A 318 2.79 -20.91 1.18
C ASP A 318 1.51 -20.21 1.65
N MET A 319 0.50 -20.14 0.78
CA MET A 319 -0.73 -19.40 1.05
C MET A 319 -1.94 -20.33 1.18
N GLU A 320 -2.35 -20.54 2.42
CA GLU A 320 -3.53 -21.37 2.78
C GLU A 320 -4.84 -20.72 2.38
N ASN A 321 -5.15 -19.73 1.94
CA ASN A 321 -6.40 -19.11 1.48
C ASN A 321 -6.09 -17.75 0.82
N SER A 322 -5.73 -17.82 -0.44
CA SER A 322 -5.48 -16.63 -1.21
C SER A 322 -6.79 -15.97 -1.62
N PHE A 323 -6.95 -14.71 -1.26
CA PHE A 323 -8.06 -13.91 -1.70
C PHE A 323 -7.56 -12.76 -2.57
N SER A 324 -8.22 -12.56 -3.70
CA SER A 324 -8.15 -11.31 -4.44
C SER A 324 -9.13 -10.31 -3.84
N GLY A 325 -8.70 -9.11 -3.62
CA GLY A 325 -9.54 -8.01 -3.17
C GLY A 325 -9.84 -7.02 -4.29
N GLY A 326 -9.77 -7.46 -5.54
CA GLY A 326 -9.85 -6.61 -6.70
C GLY A 326 -8.53 -5.91 -7.04
N ASP A 327 -8.57 -4.93 -7.94
CA ASP A 327 -7.38 -4.16 -8.33
C ASP A 327 -6.79 -3.42 -7.12
N LEU A 328 -5.56 -3.75 -6.76
CA LEU A 328 -4.87 -3.15 -5.63
C LEU A 328 -4.64 -1.64 -5.83
N ALA A 329 -4.40 -1.20 -7.06
CA ALA A 329 -4.26 0.22 -7.37
C ALA A 329 -5.58 0.95 -7.17
N GLU A 330 -6.69 0.36 -7.58
CA GLU A 330 -8.04 0.87 -7.33
C GLU A 330 -8.34 0.95 -5.82
N ARG A 331 -7.93 -0.05 -5.07
CA ARG A 331 -8.06 -0.04 -3.61
C ARG A 331 -7.27 1.11 -2.96
N LEU A 332 -6.04 1.36 -3.40
CA LEU A 332 -5.22 2.48 -2.94
C LEU A 332 -5.85 3.83 -3.32
N GLU A 333 -6.41 3.94 -4.52
CA GLU A 333 -7.13 5.11 -5.00
C GLU A 333 -8.38 5.37 -4.14
N HIS A 334 -9.16 4.34 -3.84
CA HIS A 334 -10.32 4.45 -2.94
C HIS A 334 -9.92 4.88 -1.52
N VAL A 335 -8.82 4.35 -0.97
CA VAL A 335 -8.30 4.82 0.33
C VAL A 335 -7.98 6.31 0.25
N LEU A 336 -7.28 6.74 -0.80
CA LEU A 336 -6.89 8.13 -0.97
C LEU A 336 -8.11 9.07 -1.11
N HIS A 337 -9.15 8.64 -1.83
CA HIS A 337 -10.40 9.41 -1.95
C HIS A 337 -11.17 9.61 -0.63
N THR A 338 -10.88 8.81 0.40
CA THR A 338 -11.46 9.05 1.73
C THR A 338 -10.73 10.15 2.51
N LEU A 339 -9.56 10.59 2.02
CA LEU A 339 -8.71 11.58 2.67
C LEU A 339 -8.92 12.94 1.99
N ASP A 340 -8.97 13.99 2.80
CA ASP A 340 -8.98 15.37 2.32
C ASP A 340 -7.54 15.80 2.01
N VAL A 341 -7.07 15.51 0.78
CA VAL A 341 -5.71 15.80 0.30
C VAL A 341 -5.74 16.36 -1.12
N ASP A 342 -4.79 17.25 -1.44
CA ASP A 342 -4.57 17.74 -2.80
C ASP A 342 -3.72 16.72 -3.58
N LEU A 343 -4.35 15.92 -4.44
CA LEU A 343 -3.65 14.96 -5.29
C LEU A 343 -3.32 15.58 -6.65
N ARG A 344 -2.04 15.63 -6.97
CA ARG A 344 -1.51 16.13 -8.25
C ARG A 344 -0.88 14.99 -9.04
N THR A 345 -1.70 14.32 -9.85
CA THR A 345 -1.22 13.33 -10.83
C THR A 345 -0.55 14.01 -12.03
N GLU A 346 0.18 13.24 -12.85
CA GLU A 346 0.95 13.71 -14.00
C GLU A 346 1.88 14.89 -13.66
N THR A 347 2.32 14.94 -12.39
CA THR A 347 3.15 16.03 -11.86
C THR A 347 4.44 15.46 -11.27
N LYS A 348 5.52 15.64 -12.02
CA LYS A 348 6.86 15.19 -11.62
C LYS A 348 7.52 16.24 -10.73
N VAL A 349 7.98 15.84 -9.56
CA VAL A 349 8.90 16.66 -8.75
C VAL A 349 10.31 16.48 -9.30
N THR A 350 10.93 17.59 -9.71
CA THR A 350 12.24 17.63 -10.36
C THR A 350 13.33 18.24 -9.49
N GLY A 351 12.96 18.87 -8.36
CA GLY A 351 13.93 19.45 -7.45
C GLY A 351 13.37 19.74 -6.06
N LEU A 352 14.26 19.67 -5.09
CA LEU A 352 14.02 20.02 -3.69
C LEU A 352 15.09 20.98 -3.20
N LYS A 353 14.68 22.09 -2.61
CA LYS A 353 15.60 23.06 -2.04
C LYS A 353 15.09 23.56 -0.68
N TYR A 354 15.94 23.47 0.33
CA TYR A 354 15.66 24.09 1.63
C TYR A 354 15.99 25.58 1.60
N ALA A 355 15.05 26.42 1.95
CA ALA A 355 15.22 27.87 1.92
C ALA A 355 14.43 28.55 3.04
N PHE A 356 14.84 29.75 3.41
CA PHE A 356 14.07 30.60 4.29
C PHE A 356 13.12 31.47 3.44
N ILE A 357 11.79 31.28 3.64
CA ILE A 357 10.78 32.15 2.99
C ILE A 357 10.83 33.55 3.61
N ASP A 358 11.00 33.61 4.92
CA ASP A 358 11.30 34.80 5.67
C ASP A 358 12.39 34.53 6.74
N LYS A 359 12.76 35.54 7.56
CA LYS A 359 13.87 35.39 8.52
C LYS A 359 13.71 34.25 9.52
N ASN A 360 12.51 33.77 9.75
CA ASN A 360 12.20 32.82 10.82
C ASN A 360 11.47 31.56 10.35
N HIS A 361 11.10 31.48 9.06
CA HIS A 361 10.30 30.35 8.54
C HIS A 361 11.07 29.59 7.44
N PRO A 362 11.86 28.59 7.84
CA PRO A 362 12.48 27.69 6.88
C PRO A 362 11.43 26.78 6.26
N ALA A 363 11.47 26.62 4.95
CA ALA A 363 10.59 25.74 4.21
C ALA A 363 11.31 25.01 3.08
N TRP A 364 10.69 23.96 2.61
CA TRP A 364 11.10 23.23 1.42
C TRP A 364 10.45 23.83 0.18
N LEU A 365 11.25 24.25 -0.78
CA LEU A 365 10.79 24.63 -2.11
C LEU A 365 10.78 23.35 -2.98
N VAL A 366 9.60 22.92 -3.35
CA VAL A 366 9.37 21.77 -4.23
C VAL A 366 9.21 22.27 -5.65
N GLN A 367 10.16 21.91 -6.52
CA GLN A 367 10.09 22.20 -7.96
C GLN A 367 9.28 21.10 -8.65
N GLN A 368 8.26 21.51 -9.39
CA GLN A 368 7.34 20.60 -10.04
C GLN A 368 7.16 20.92 -11.53
N GLU A 369 6.96 19.88 -12.31
CA GLU A 369 6.65 19.95 -13.74
C GLU A 369 5.40 19.09 -14.02
N ARG A 370 4.39 19.72 -14.59
CA ARG A 370 3.15 19.02 -14.98
C ARG A 370 3.23 18.63 -16.45
N LYS A 371 2.88 17.40 -16.77
CA LYS A 371 2.80 16.92 -18.17
C LYS A 371 1.83 17.79 -18.96
N GLY A 372 2.28 18.34 -20.08
CA GLY A 372 1.47 19.26 -20.91
C GLY A 372 1.31 20.69 -20.34
N GLY A 373 1.98 21.01 -19.23
CA GLY A 373 1.99 22.34 -18.63
C GLY A 373 2.98 23.32 -19.29
N THR A 374 3.12 24.49 -18.68
CA THR A 374 4.11 25.52 -19.10
C THR A 374 5.53 24.99 -18.93
N THR A 375 6.43 25.34 -19.84
CA THR A 375 7.86 24.95 -19.82
C THR A 375 8.65 25.54 -18.66
N SER A 376 8.07 26.46 -17.89
CA SER A 376 8.72 27.08 -16.74
C SER A 376 8.49 26.24 -15.49
N PRO A 377 9.54 25.90 -14.73
CA PRO A 377 9.41 25.17 -13.48
C PRO A 377 8.56 25.95 -12.48
N GLN A 378 7.60 25.27 -11.87
CA GLN A 378 6.77 25.82 -10.81
C GLN A 378 7.34 25.44 -9.45
N TYR A 379 7.32 26.35 -8.49
CA TYR A 379 7.78 26.12 -7.13
C TYR A 379 6.61 26.26 -6.16
N ALA A 380 6.53 25.34 -5.21
CA ALA A 380 5.62 25.43 -4.08
C ALA A 380 6.41 25.23 -2.77
N ALA A 381 6.02 25.94 -1.73
CA ALA A 381 6.69 25.90 -0.44
C ALA A 381 5.93 25.01 0.53
N PHE A 382 6.65 24.19 1.29
CA PHE A 382 6.10 23.27 2.27
C PHE A 382 6.92 23.26 3.57
N ASP A 383 6.25 23.13 4.72
CA ASP A 383 6.90 23.00 6.02
C ASP A 383 7.59 21.65 6.20
N LYS A 384 7.05 20.61 5.59
CA LYS A 384 7.48 19.23 5.70
C LYS A 384 7.48 18.55 4.34
N VAL A 385 8.44 17.65 4.13
CA VAL A 385 8.50 16.82 2.90
C VAL A 385 8.65 15.35 3.27
N ILE A 386 7.86 14.51 2.64
CA ILE A 386 7.95 13.06 2.71
C ILE A 386 8.28 12.53 1.31
N LEU A 387 9.47 11.96 1.16
CA LEU A 387 9.85 11.23 -0.05
C LEU A 387 9.32 9.81 0.05
N ALA A 388 8.28 9.51 -0.73
CA ALA A 388 7.69 8.17 -0.85
C ALA A 388 7.99 7.59 -2.24
N THR A 389 9.12 7.96 -2.79
CA THR A 389 9.63 7.50 -4.07
C THR A 389 11.09 7.14 -3.94
N TYR A 390 11.52 6.23 -4.80
CA TYR A 390 12.92 5.93 -4.96
C TYR A 390 13.53 6.84 -6.04
N ASN A 391 13.85 8.05 -5.67
CA ASN A 391 14.53 9.01 -6.54
C ASN A 391 15.77 9.54 -5.81
N GLU A 392 16.91 8.90 -6.07
CA GLU A 392 18.20 9.24 -5.49
C GLU A 392 18.61 10.69 -5.77
N ASP A 393 18.33 11.19 -6.98
CA ASP A 393 18.66 12.55 -7.35
C ASP A 393 17.94 13.59 -6.49
N LEU A 394 16.66 13.36 -6.17
CA LEU A 394 15.92 14.24 -5.28
C LEU A 394 16.48 14.22 -3.85
N VAL A 395 16.87 13.04 -3.37
CA VAL A 395 17.49 12.92 -2.04
C VAL A 395 18.84 13.64 -2.01
N ARG A 396 19.68 13.41 -3.00
CA ARG A 396 20.98 14.12 -3.13
C ARG A 396 20.79 15.63 -3.23
N GLN A 397 19.86 16.12 -4.07
CA GLN A 397 19.57 17.56 -4.18
C GLN A 397 19.11 18.15 -2.86
N ALA A 398 18.24 17.46 -2.14
CA ALA A 398 17.79 17.88 -0.83
C ALA A 398 18.97 18.02 0.15
N MET A 399 19.91 17.07 0.13
CA MET A 399 21.09 17.07 1.00
C MET A 399 22.12 18.15 0.61
N PHE A 400 22.40 18.33 -0.69
CA PHE A 400 23.30 19.40 -1.16
C PHE A 400 22.75 20.82 -0.91
N GLY A 401 21.42 20.98 -0.79
CA GLY A 401 20.77 22.23 -0.44
C GLY A 401 20.96 22.66 1.02
N ILE A 402 21.51 21.78 1.85
CA ILE A 402 21.77 21.98 3.28
C ILE A 402 23.20 22.48 3.46
N ARG A 403 23.37 23.64 4.06
CA ARG A 403 24.70 24.31 4.19
C ARG A 403 25.70 23.58 5.09
N GLU A 404 25.24 22.74 5.96
CA GLU A 404 26.08 21.85 6.78
C GLU A 404 25.93 20.43 6.24
N TYR A 405 26.97 19.99 5.56
CA TYR A 405 27.10 18.62 5.07
C TYR A 405 27.15 17.69 6.27
N ASP A 406 26.00 17.09 6.58
CA ASP A 406 25.91 16.17 7.68
C ASP A 406 26.38 14.79 7.21
N LYS A 407 27.45 14.30 7.83
CA LYS A 407 28.04 12.99 7.54
C LYS A 407 27.04 11.85 7.66
N ASP A 408 26.07 11.99 8.57
CA ASP A 408 24.98 11.00 8.75
C ASP A 408 24.02 10.98 7.56
N ALA A 409 23.80 12.12 6.92
CA ALA A 409 22.97 12.23 5.72
C ALA A 409 23.66 11.65 4.48
N GLU A 410 24.97 11.81 4.35
CA GLU A 410 25.79 11.17 3.31
C GLU A 410 25.78 9.65 3.47
N GLU A 411 26.03 9.17 4.65
CA GLU A 411 26.01 7.74 5.00
C GLU A 411 24.64 7.09 4.75
N MET A 412 23.56 7.84 5.03
CA MET A 412 22.20 7.41 4.73
C MET A 412 21.98 7.27 3.22
N THR A 413 22.48 8.21 2.41
CA THR A 413 22.33 8.17 0.95
C THR A 413 23.19 7.07 0.36
N GLU A 414 24.43 6.90 0.82
CA GLU A 414 25.33 5.84 0.36
C GLU A 414 24.79 4.44 0.69
N SER A 415 24.14 4.27 1.84
CA SER A 415 23.55 2.98 2.24
C SER A 415 22.39 2.53 1.35
N VAL A 416 21.81 3.43 0.59
CA VAL A 416 20.60 3.20 -0.23
C VAL A 416 20.82 3.53 -1.72
N SER A 417 21.95 4.16 -2.10
CA SER A 417 22.19 4.58 -3.48
C SER A 417 22.66 3.46 -4.39
N GLY A 418 22.21 3.47 -5.65
CA GLY A 418 22.62 2.53 -6.70
C GLY A 418 22.08 1.09 -6.52
N LEU A 419 21.08 0.87 -5.68
CA LEU A 419 20.71 -0.44 -5.17
C LEU A 419 19.43 -1.00 -5.79
N PHE A 420 19.15 -0.72 -7.06
CA PHE A 420 17.99 -1.33 -7.72
C PHE A 420 18.38 -1.98 -9.05
N LYS A 421 17.75 -3.12 -9.28
CA LYS A 421 17.79 -3.84 -10.55
C LYS A 421 16.52 -3.55 -11.33
N PRO A 422 16.59 -3.22 -12.64
CA PRO A 422 15.41 -3.08 -13.47
C PRO A 422 14.78 -4.44 -13.75
N ALA A 423 13.48 -4.43 -14.07
CA ALA A 423 12.77 -5.58 -14.59
C ALA A 423 11.89 -5.20 -15.77
N TYR A 424 11.60 -6.17 -16.60
CA TYR A 424 10.66 -6.06 -17.70
C TYR A 424 9.46 -6.95 -17.42
N ILE A 425 8.28 -6.35 -17.49
CA ILE A 425 7.02 -7.08 -17.50
C ILE A 425 6.45 -7.00 -18.91
N THR A 426 6.24 -8.14 -19.53
CA THR A 426 5.74 -8.24 -20.89
C THR A 426 4.43 -9.00 -20.89
N PHE A 427 3.38 -8.37 -21.39
CA PHE A 427 2.12 -9.02 -21.71
C PHE A 427 2.04 -9.26 -23.20
N PHE A 428 1.52 -10.40 -23.58
CA PHE A 428 1.28 -10.70 -24.98
C PHE A 428 0.10 -11.66 -25.16
N THR A 429 -0.53 -11.59 -26.32
CA THR A 429 -1.61 -12.50 -26.71
C THR A 429 -1.11 -13.47 -27.76
N SER A 430 -1.58 -14.71 -27.67
CA SER A 430 -1.27 -15.75 -28.66
C SER A 430 -2.54 -16.44 -29.14
N THR A 431 -2.61 -16.73 -30.43
CA THR A 431 -3.69 -17.50 -31.04
C THR A 431 -3.63 -19.00 -30.74
N LYS A 432 -2.50 -19.45 -30.24
CA LYS A 432 -2.27 -20.85 -29.84
C LYS A 432 -2.01 -20.91 -28.36
N GLN A 433 -2.67 -21.83 -27.69
CA GLN A 433 -2.18 -22.26 -26.39
C GLN A 433 -0.84 -22.96 -26.64
N SER A 434 0.19 -22.51 -25.98
CA SER A 434 1.54 -23.05 -26.20
C SER A 434 1.58 -24.54 -25.90
N GLU A 435 1.94 -25.36 -26.89
CA GLU A 435 2.05 -26.82 -26.70
C GLU A 435 3.17 -27.21 -25.74
N THR A 436 4.21 -26.39 -25.63
CA THR A 436 5.32 -26.57 -24.69
C THR A 436 4.87 -26.39 -23.24
N TRP A 437 3.75 -25.68 -23.03
CA TRP A 437 3.27 -25.21 -21.75
C TRP A 437 1.96 -25.89 -21.31
N HIS A 438 1.66 -27.07 -21.86
CA HIS A 438 0.43 -27.79 -21.54
C HIS A 438 0.32 -28.08 -20.04
N GLY A 439 -0.79 -27.66 -19.46
CA GLY A 439 -1.27 -28.08 -18.15
C GLY A 439 -0.79 -27.28 -16.96
N ALA A 440 0.12 -26.32 -17.11
CA ALA A 440 0.47 -25.41 -16.01
C ALA A 440 0.08 -23.97 -16.33
N GLU A 441 -0.41 -23.27 -15.32
CA GLU A 441 -0.76 -21.86 -15.43
C GLU A 441 0.44 -20.95 -15.18
N GLN A 442 1.48 -21.47 -14.51
CA GLN A 442 2.68 -20.71 -14.16
C GLN A 442 3.94 -21.55 -14.30
N PHE A 443 4.97 -20.97 -14.90
CA PHE A 443 6.31 -21.53 -15.01
C PHE A 443 7.31 -20.60 -14.33
N LEU A 444 8.13 -21.18 -13.46
CA LEU A 444 9.28 -20.52 -12.85
C LEU A 444 10.55 -21.12 -13.46
N PHE A 445 11.46 -20.25 -13.86
CA PHE A 445 12.67 -20.65 -14.56
C PHE A 445 13.83 -20.81 -13.59
N LEU A 446 14.51 -21.97 -13.71
CA LEU A 446 15.77 -22.20 -13.02
C LEU A 446 16.86 -21.27 -13.58
N ASP A 447 17.77 -20.87 -12.73
CA ASP A 447 18.99 -20.22 -13.18
C ASP A 447 19.86 -21.24 -13.92
N THR A 448 20.04 -21.02 -15.20
CA THR A 448 20.90 -21.87 -16.03
C THR A 448 22.29 -21.30 -16.08
N ASN A 449 23.32 -22.18 -16.12
CA ASN A 449 24.70 -21.75 -16.30
C ASN A 449 24.97 -21.15 -17.70
N ASP A 450 24.06 -21.38 -18.62
CA ASP A 450 24.10 -20.80 -19.96
C ASP A 450 23.48 -19.40 -19.96
N LYS A 451 24.34 -18.39 -19.77
CA LYS A 451 23.92 -16.97 -19.75
C LYS A 451 23.43 -16.45 -21.12
N GLU A 452 23.71 -17.15 -22.20
CA GLU A 452 23.26 -16.79 -23.56
C GLU A 452 21.84 -17.34 -23.82
N SER A 453 21.38 -18.28 -23.01
CA SER A 453 20.02 -18.81 -23.14
C SER A 453 18.98 -17.76 -22.79
N PHE A 454 17.97 -17.61 -23.63
CA PHE A 454 16.77 -16.81 -23.36
C PHE A 454 16.20 -17.08 -21.97
N TYR A 455 16.16 -18.35 -21.57
CA TYR A 455 15.57 -18.77 -20.30
C TYR A 455 16.35 -18.32 -19.07
N SER A 456 17.65 -18.02 -19.20
CA SER A 456 18.45 -17.55 -18.06
C SER A 456 18.02 -16.16 -17.56
N SER A 457 17.47 -15.34 -18.44
CA SER A 457 16.99 -13.99 -18.15
C SER A 457 15.50 -13.91 -17.79
N VAL A 458 14.77 -15.01 -17.98
CA VAL A 458 13.33 -15.09 -17.64
C VAL A 458 13.15 -15.65 -16.24
N HIS A 459 12.32 -14.98 -15.43
CA HIS A 459 11.98 -15.44 -14.08
C HIS A 459 10.67 -16.20 -14.05
N GLU A 460 9.69 -15.71 -14.79
CA GLU A 460 8.33 -16.24 -14.80
C GLU A 460 7.71 -16.14 -16.19
N PHE A 461 6.91 -17.14 -16.51
CA PHE A 461 5.92 -17.11 -17.56
C PHE A 461 4.59 -17.62 -16.99
N ALA A 462 3.52 -16.83 -17.17
CA ALA A 462 2.22 -17.17 -16.61
C ALA A 462 1.11 -16.95 -17.64
N PHE A 463 0.15 -17.88 -17.66
CA PHE A 463 -1.13 -17.68 -18.29
C PHE A 463 -1.99 -16.78 -17.39
N VAL A 464 -2.54 -15.71 -17.97
CA VAL A 464 -3.37 -14.76 -17.22
C VAL A 464 -4.85 -15.11 -17.41
N ARG A 465 -5.31 -15.10 -18.66
CA ARG A 465 -6.69 -15.44 -19.01
C ARG A 465 -6.86 -15.67 -20.51
N ALA A 466 -7.96 -16.33 -20.89
CA ALA A 466 -8.41 -16.33 -22.26
C ALA A 466 -9.21 -15.04 -22.54
N ILE A 467 -8.97 -14.44 -23.72
CA ILE A 467 -9.67 -13.24 -24.17
C ILE A 467 -10.43 -13.52 -25.46
N PRO A 468 -11.65 -12.99 -25.63
CA PRO A 468 -12.34 -13.06 -26.91
C PRO A 468 -11.59 -12.16 -27.91
N SER A 469 -11.12 -12.75 -29.00
CA SER A 469 -10.53 -12.03 -30.13
C SER A 469 -11.57 -11.74 -31.20
N MET A 470 -11.14 -11.06 -32.27
CA MET A 470 -11.97 -10.82 -33.42
C MET A 470 -12.63 -12.12 -33.92
N ARG A 471 -13.83 -12.01 -34.46
CA ARG A 471 -14.52 -13.15 -35.06
C ARG A 471 -13.73 -13.70 -36.23
N ASP A 472 -13.69 -15.04 -36.32
CA ASP A 472 -13.13 -15.70 -37.50
C ASP A 472 -13.97 -15.41 -38.76
N SER A 473 -13.52 -15.91 -39.91
CA SER A 473 -14.25 -15.81 -41.19
C SER A 473 -15.67 -16.35 -41.14
N ASP A 474 -15.96 -17.22 -40.16
CA ASP A 474 -17.25 -17.89 -39.98
C ASP A 474 -18.11 -17.16 -38.93
N GLY A 475 -17.65 -16.01 -38.40
CA GLY A 475 -18.34 -15.20 -37.41
C GLY A 475 -18.30 -15.76 -35.97
N ARG A 476 -17.49 -16.81 -35.71
CA ARG A 476 -17.31 -17.40 -34.39
C ARG A 476 -16.28 -16.60 -33.58
N PRO A 477 -16.50 -16.39 -32.30
CA PRO A 477 -15.49 -15.76 -31.47
C PRO A 477 -14.23 -16.62 -31.46
N LYS A 478 -13.11 -16.05 -31.89
CA LYS A 478 -11.80 -16.67 -31.77
C LYS A 478 -11.27 -16.35 -30.38
N LEU A 479 -10.79 -17.36 -29.66
CA LEU A 479 -10.13 -17.19 -28.38
C LEU A 479 -8.64 -16.94 -28.62
N GLU A 480 -8.11 -15.98 -27.90
CA GLU A 480 -6.69 -15.77 -27.73
C GLU A 480 -6.33 -15.92 -26.25
N TYR A 481 -5.08 -16.16 -25.99
CA TYR A 481 -4.57 -16.43 -24.66
C TYR A 481 -3.64 -15.30 -24.26
N LEU A 482 -3.98 -14.60 -23.19
CA LEU A 482 -3.15 -13.55 -22.61
C LEU A 482 -2.14 -14.17 -21.65
N TYR A 483 -0.88 -13.84 -21.87
CA TYR A 483 0.25 -14.29 -21.07
C TYR A 483 0.99 -13.11 -20.46
N ARG A 484 1.66 -13.36 -19.33
CA ARG A 484 2.61 -12.47 -18.69
C ARG A 484 3.98 -13.13 -18.65
N LEU A 485 5.02 -12.36 -18.90
CA LEU A 485 6.41 -12.77 -18.79
C LEU A 485 7.17 -11.73 -17.96
N LEU A 486 7.95 -12.19 -17.00
CA LEU A 486 8.82 -11.37 -16.16
C LEU A 486 10.27 -11.71 -16.45
N SER A 487 11.09 -10.69 -16.77
CA SER A 487 12.48 -10.90 -17.20
C SER A 487 13.41 -9.77 -16.77
N ASP A 488 14.72 -10.06 -16.76
CA ASP A 488 15.79 -9.07 -16.53
C ASP A 488 16.11 -8.24 -17.77
N VAL A 489 15.74 -8.72 -18.94
CA VAL A 489 16.06 -8.10 -20.24
C VAL A 489 14.82 -7.92 -21.09
N ASP A 490 14.94 -7.08 -22.11
CA ASP A 490 13.92 -6.93 -23.14
C ASP A 490 13.80 -8.22 -23.97
N VAL A 491 12.62 -8.81 -23.96
CA VAL A 491 12.32 -10.07 -24.66
C VAL A 491 11.47 -9.87 -25.92
N THR A 492 11.15 -8.64 -26.27
CA THR A 492 10.20 -8.33 -27.35
C THR A 492 10.65 -8.83 -28.71
N GLU A 493 11.95 -8.76 -29.03
CA GLU A 493 12.48 -9.28 -30.30
C GLU A 493 12.35 -10.79 -30.41
N HIS A 494 12.58 -11.50 -29.30
CA HIS A 494 12.43 -12.96 -29.29
C HIS A 494 10.97 -13.37 -29.47
N LEU A 495 10.06 -12.72 -28.77
CA LEU A 495 8.63 -13.01 -28.87
C LEU A 495 8.05 -12.68 -30.24
N ARG A 496 8.51 -11.62 -30.93
CA ARG A 496 8.07 -11.25 -32.29
C ARG A 496 8.38 -12.31 -33.35
N GLN A 497 9.28 -13.22 -33.06
CA GLN A 497 9.61 -14.30 -34.00
C GLN A 497 8.51 -15.39 -34.03
N ASP A 498 7.64 -15.46 -33.03
CA ASP A 498 6.52 -16.40 -33.02
C ASP A 498 5.30 -15.77 -33.73
N PRO A 499 4.89 -16.33 -34.92
CA PRO A 499 3.76 -15.80 -35.68
C PRO A 499 2.41 -15.99 -34.97
N ALA A 500 2.35 -16.78 -33.90
CA ALA A 500 1.14 -16.94 -33.11
C ALA A 500 0.87 -15.75 -32.18
N ILE A 501 1.88 -14.91 -31.93
CA ILE A 501 1.73 -13.72 -31.10
C ILE A 501 1.12 -12.59 -31.90
N THR A 502 -0.01 -12.08 -31.43
CA THR A 502 -0.85 -11.11 -32.16
C THR A 502 -0.78 -9.70 -31.56
N TRP A 503 -0.45 -9.58 -30.30
CA TRP A 503 -0.31 -8.31 -29.61
C TRP A 503 0.73 -8.44 -28.49
N MET A 504 1.37 -7.31 -28.13
CA MET A 504 2.36 -7.26 -27.08
C MET A 504 2.44 -5.88 -26.45
N HIS A 505 2.52 -5.84 -25.13
CA HIS A 505 2.82 -4.66 -24.36
C HIS A 505 3.92 -4.95 -23.35
N GLN A 506 5.00 -4.17 -23.38
CA GLN A 506 6.10 -4.29 -22.41
C GLN A 506 6.28 -3.00 -21.64
N LYS A 507 6.48 -3.13 -20.34
CA LYS A 507 6.90 -2.05 -19.45
C LYS A 507 8.22 -2.40 -18.79
N ARG A 508 9.19 -1.50 -18.90
CA ARG A 508 10.41 -1.51 -18.11
C ARG A 508 10.16 -0.77 -16.79
N ILE A 509 10.49 -1.40 -15.68
CA ILE A 509 10.42 -0.85 -14.33
C ILE A 509 11.87 -0.62 -13.88
N GLU A 510 12.33 0.64 -13.85
CA GLU A 510 13.74 0.98 -13.60
C GLU A 510 14.20 0.53 -12.21
N ASN A 511 13.38 0.71 -11.20
CA ASN A 511 13.70 0.41 -9.81
C ASN A 511 12.81 -0.74 -9.29
N ALA A 512 12.79 -1.87 -10.02
CA ALA A 512 11.89 -2.97 -9.71
C ALA A 512 12.31 -3.72 -8.44
N TYR A 513 13.57 -4.08 -8.36
CA TYR A 513 14.09 -4.94 -7.32
C TYR A 513 15.21 -4.25 -6.54
N PRO A 514 15.02 -3.94 -5.25
CA PRO A 514 16.12 -3.47 -4.40
C PRO A 514 17.14 -4.58 -4.18
N PHE A 515 18.42 -4.22 -4.08
CA PHE A 515 19.46 -5.15 -3.61
C PHE A 515 19.29 -5.35 -2.10
N LEU A 516 18.86 -6.52 -1.72
CA LEU A 516 18.50 -6.87 -0.35
C LEU A 516 19.68 -7.56 0.36
N LEU A 517 20.83 -6.89 0.39
CA LEU A 517 22.03 -7.37 1.06
C LEU A 517 21.83 -7.42 2.59
N PRO A 518 22.63 -8.21 3.35
CA PRO A 518 22.65 -8.12 4.80
C PRO A 518 22.95 -6.70 5.28
N VAL A 519 22.11 -6.17 6.17
CA VAL A 519 22.15 -4.79 6.61
C VAL A 519 23.07 -4.63 7.81
N ASN A 520 24.25 -4.03 7.63
CA ASN A 520 25.16 -3.75 8.72
C ASN A 520 24.69 -2.57 9.59
N ARG A 521 24.09 -1.56 8.98
CA ARG A 521 23.57 -0.37 9.65
C ARG A 521 22.19 -0.05 9.09
N PHE A 522 21.19 -0.01 9.96
CA PHE A 522 19.82 0.32 9.58
C PHE A 522 19.67 1.83 9.38
N PRO A 523 19.13 2.28 8.25
CA PRO A 523 18.91 3.69 7.99
C PRO A 523 17.74 4.26 8.81
N GLN A 524 17.74 5.59 8.98
CA GLN A 524 16.64 6.33 9.59
C GLN A 524 15.69 6.83 8.51
N PHE A 525 14.40 6.99 8.85
CA PHE A 525 13.46 7.62 7.93
C PHE A 525 13.68 9.13 7.85
N LYS A 526 13.97 9.79 8.95
CA LYS A 526 14.15 11.23 9.03
C LYS A 526 15.59 11.62 8.70
N VAL A 527 15.75 12.56 7.79
CA VAL A 527 17.05 13.21 7.55
C VAL A 527 17.39 14.07 8.77
N PRO A 528 18.52 13.84 9.45
CA PRO A 528 18.90 14.56 10.65
C PRO A 528 18.88 16.08 10.45
N GLY A 529 18.37 16.82 11.45
CA GLY A 529 18.32 18.30 11.43
C GLY A 529 17.27 18.91 10.51
N HIS A 530 16.57 18.14 9.70
CA HIS A 530 15.66 18.63 8.67
C HIS A 530 14.23 18.09 8.81
N SER A 531 13.28 18.84 8.22
CA SER A 531 11.86 18.42 8.13
C SER A 531 11.62 17.60 6.85
N LEU A 532 12.49 16.63 6.62
CA LEU A 532 12.50 15.74 5.46
C LEU A 532 12.53 14.28 5.92
N TRP A 533 11.67 13.46 5.36
CA TRP A 533 11.60 12.02 5.61
C TRP A 533 11.67 11.24 4.31
N TRP A 534 12.26 10.05 4.35
CA TRP A 534 12.38 9.16 3.22
C TRP A 534 11.88 7.76 3.57
N THR A 535 10.70 7.38 3.08
CA THR A 535 10.08 6.09 3.40
C THR A 535 10.78 4.91 2.75
N SER A 536 11.36 5.10 1.55
CA SER A 536 11.93 4.01 0.75
C SER A 536 13.19 3.39 1.34
N VAL A 537 13.74 3.95 2.40
CA VAL A 537 14.85 3.31 3.15
C VAL A 537 14.44 1.96 3.75
N ILE A 538 13.15 1.67 3.92
CA ILE A 538 12.67 0.36 4.36
C ILE A 538 13.01 -0.75 3.35
N ASN A 539 13.19 -0.38 2.08
CA ASN A 539 13.49 -1.34 1.02
C ASN A 539 14.91 -1.93 1.13
N THR A 540 15.73 -1.46 2.06
CA THR A 540 17.01 -2.11 2.41
C THR A 540 16.82 -3.46 3.10
N VAL A 541 15.68 -3.68 3.75
CA VAL A 541 15.40 -4.93 4.49
C VAL A 541 14.38 -5.83 3.79
N GLY A 542 13.51 -5.27 2.96
CA GLY A 542 12.50 -6.02 2.21
C GLY A 542 11.60 -5.09 1.40
N ASN A 543 11.01 -5.61 0.34
CA ASN A 543 10.15 -4.84 -0.57
C ASN A 543 8.75 -5.48 -0.68
N THR A 544 7.96 -5.34 0.37
CA THR A 544 6.54 -5.75 0.36
C THR A 544 5.64 -4.54 0.54
N ILE A 545 4.38 -4.68 0.14
CA ILE A 545 3.37 -3.63 0.34
C ILE A 545 3.22 -3.33 1.83
N ASP A 546 3.19 -4.35 2.68
CA ASP A 546 3.06 -4.20 4.13
C ASP A 546 4.23 -3.42 4.76
N LEU A 547 5.47 -3.69 4.36
CA LEU A 547 6.62 -2.94 4.86
C LEU A 547 6.57 -1.48 4.39
N ASN A 548 6.24 -1.24 3.13
CA ASN A 548 6.07 0.11 2.61
C ASN A 548 4.90 0.85 3.28
N TRP A 549 3.80 0.14 3.54
CA TRP A 549 2.65 0.68 4.28
C TRP A 549 3.02 1.03 5.72
N LEU A 550 3.73 0.14 6.41
CA LEU A 550 4.24 0.36 7.77
C LEU A 550 5.22 1.54 7.84
N ALA A 551 6.14 1.63 6.87
CA ALA A 551 7.08 2.75 6.76
C ALA A 551 6.36 4.08 6.57
N GLY A 552 5.38 4.14 5.66
CA GLY A 552 4.56 5.33 5.45
C GLY A 552 3.83 5.77 6.71
N LYS A 553 3.16 4.85 7.41
CA LYS A 553 2.49 5.14 8.70
C LYS A 553 3.49 5.58 9.77
N SER A 554 4.64 4.95 9.85
CA SER A 554 5.70 5.28 10.83
C SER A 554 6.23 6.68 10.58
N VAL A 555 6.49 7.04 9.33
CA VAL A 555 6.89 8.40 8.94
C VAL A 555 5.79 9.42 9.25
N GLY A 556 4.54 9.14 8.90
CA GLY A 556 3.42 10.02 9.25
C GLY A 556 3.32 10.27 10.76
N GLN A 557 3.51 9.22 11.57
CA GLN A 557 3.53 9.35 13.04
C GLN A 557 4.73 10.16 13.55
N ASP A 558 5.90 10.02 12.90
CA ASP A 558 7.09 10.79 13.30
C ASP A 558 6.96 12.27 12.94
N VAL A 559 6.33 12.61 11.80
CA VAL A 559 5.97 13.99 11.45
C VAL A 559 5.06 14.61 12.51
N ILE A 560 4.05 13.88 13.00
CA ILE A 560 3.16 14.33 14.08
C ILE A 560 3.97 14.63 15.35
N ARG A 561 4.87 13.72 15.74
CA ARG A 561 5.74 13.90 16.91
C ARG A 561 6.67 15.11 16.77
N ASP A 562 7.24 15.33 15.56
CA ASP A 562 8.10 16.49 15.28
C ASP A 562 7.35 17.80 15.51
N VAL A 563 6.10 17.89 15.04
CA VAL A 563 5.24 19.05 15.24
C VAL A 563 4.91 19.27 16.71
N GLN A 564 4.47 18.24 17.43
CA GLN A 564 4.14 18.31 18.85
C GLN A 564 5.34 18.74 19.69
N THR A 565 6.53 18.22 19.37
CA THR A 565 7.77 18.57 20.07
C THR A 565 8.14 20.05 19.87
N ARG A 566 7.91 20.60 18.70
CA ARG A 566 8.15 22.05 18.43
C ARG A 566 7.13 22.93 19.15
N GLN A 567 5.85 22.54 19.16
CA GLN A 567 4.80 23.27 19.87
C GLN A 567 5.07 23.34 21.39
N ASN A 568 5.60 22.27 21.99
CA ASN A 568 5.92 22.23 23.42
C ASN A 568 7.17 23.05 23.81
N ARG A 569 7.97 23.51 22.85
CA ARG A 569 9.17 24.33 23.08
C ARG A 569 8.89 25.84 22.99
N HIS A 570 7.75 26.21 22.48
CA HIS A 570 7.25 27.60 22.40
C HIS A 570 6.14 27.85 23.40
#